data_facbe409ec513ec17da636d040d28816
#
_entry.id   facbe409ec513ec17da636d040d28816
#
_cell.length_a   1.000
_cell.length_b   1.000
_cell.length_c   1.000
_cell.angle_alpha   90.00
_cell.angle_beta   90.00
_cell.angle_gamma   90.00
#
_symmetry.space_group_name_H-M   'P 1'
#
loop_
_entity.id
_entity.type
_entity.pdbx_description
1 polymer ?
#
loop_
_entity_poly.entity_id
_entity_poly.type
_entity_poly.pdbx_seq_one_letter_code
_entity_poly.pdbx_strand_id
1 'polypeptide(L)'
;MRRNLFHCSNSQQGATDKVTLLFGITIFFKFLLFDFIWSIPTTFASFSTIEFYATKIIATLVLLVPYKFFRLWKTEIVIMLLLDILLIVNLMYFRTYYTAIPLNSYGLSGNLADFTGSVYDSFRWYDIFFPLSTIAGIPLYWHYKRNTAGRTSYKYYGGALGIGILLFAITTLAKGGFKEAYNTVRQKAYLCASTTSMYTVFGSLCYDLINQKQEATPQIQQEIKEWLSQKPGHHPLAGRIGIRNNCIVILAESLESWVLEREVERQEITPYLNKLLQDSTTLYAPHVLTQVKGGRSIDAQLLLCAGMLPINSGTYSSQYPDHTYGTLQKAMHQQKNSRNYLLTIDKVSTWNQGVIAYSFGTDTIIAYHDFELTEAFGTHKRTGDGSFLAQCSQKIENGEIWKKGENVYMQLVTYSGHAPFKLPEELKEIHFSPAIPQKMNDYMTTARYTDKAIGKFVEYLKTLPQYDETLIVITGDHEGLAAYREELCNAPGGKGIVSDKTFTPFIIANSPVGMRYDKVMGQIDMYPTLLNLLQLDDYYWNGLGQSILDPCKKGFAISPQMEVVGEEPTPAEAEFAKKAYDISDRMIRFDYLSQPK
;
A
#
# COMPACT_ATOMS: atom_id res chain seq x y z
N MET A 1 14.62 -75.14 12.75
CA MET A 1 13.84 -74.22 11.93
C MET A 1 13.72 -72.85 12.59
N ARG A 2 14.83 -72.13 12.74
CA ARG A 2 14.90 -70.74 13.23
C ARG A 2 16.23 -70.19 12.76
N ARG A 3 16.25 -69.51 11.61
CA ARG A 3 17.30 -68.57 11.14
C ARG A 3 16.84 -68.10 9.75
N ASN A 4 16.28 -66.92 9.66
CA ASN A 4 16.23 -66.04 8.49
C ASN A 4 15.14 -64.98 8.63
N LEU A 5 15.21 -64.18 9.74
CA LEU A 5 14.30 -63.02 9.93
C LEU A 5 14.99 -61.69 10.12
N PHE A 6 16.33 -61.62 9.87
CA PHE A 6 17.07 -60.40 10.22
C PHE A 6 17.81 -59.71 9.06
N HIS A 7 17.63 -60.15 7.80
CA HIS A 7 18.42 -59.56 6.70
C HIS A 7 17.63 -58.72 5.66
N CYS A 8 16.32 -58.46 5.90
CA CYS A 8 15.51 -57.71 4.91
C CYS A 8 15.23 -56.23 5.27
N SER A 9 15.81 -55.70 6.37
CA SER A 9 15.38 -54.41 6.92
C SER A 9 16.17 -53.18 6.44
N ASN A 10 17.42 -53.32 5.99
CA ASN A 10 18.27 -52.16 5.76
C ASN A 10 18.09 -51.49 4.39
N SER A 11 17.73 -52.22 3.32
CA SER A 11 17.54 -51.61 1.99
C SER A 11 16.20 -50.85 1.83
N GLN A 12 15.20 -51.28 2.60
CA GLN A 12 13.88 -50.66 2.58
C GLN A 12 13.80 -49.38 3.45
N GLN A 13 14.60 -49.33 4.52
CA GLN A 13 14.72 -48.16 5.40
C GLN A 13 15.36 -46.96 4.67
N GLY A 14 16.37 -47.23 3.82
CA GLY A 14 17.06 -46.21 3.05
C GLY A 14 16.22 -45.57 1.93
N ALA A 15 15.22 -46.27 1.41
CA ALA A 15 14.37 -45.72 0.31
C ALA A 15 13.29 -44.74 0.86
N THR A 16 12.74 -45.02 2.03
CA THR A 16 11.73 -44.12 2.66
C THR A 16 12.37 -42.82 3.15
N ASP A 17 13.61 -42.88 3.61
CA ASP A 17 14.34 -41.68 4.01
C ASP A 17 14.63 -40.77 2.82
N LYS A 18 14.88 -41.34 1.62
CA LYS A 18 15.07 -40.58 0.39
C LYS A 18 13.83 -39.80 -0.02
N VAL A 19 12.63 -40.37 0.11
CA VAL A 19 11.37 -39.66 -0.22
C VAL A 19 11.08 -38.56 0.75
N THR A 20 11.24 -38.80 2.06
CA THR A 20 11.11 -37.77 3.08
C THR A 20 12.11 -36.64 2.83
N LEU A 21 13.35 -36.98 2.51
CA LEU A 21 14.39 -36.00 2.21
C LEU A 21 14.03 -35.20 0.95
N LEU A 22 13.52 -35.86 -0.11
CA LEU A 22 13.12 -35.18 -1.36
C LEU A 22 12.03 -34.14 -1.10
N PHE A 23 10.95 -34.51 -0.42
CA PHE A 23 9.90 -33.56 -0.07
C PHE A 23 10.44 -32.44 0.83
N GLY A 24 11.23 -32.77 1.84
CA GLY A 24 11.82 -31.79 2.74
C GLY A 24 12.70 -30.78 2.03
N ILE A 25 13.60 -31.26 1.15
CA ILE A 25 14.43 -30.38 0.33
C ILE A 25 13.56 -29.49 -0.56
N THR A 26 12.55 -30.04 -1.22
CA THR A 26 11.67 -29.25 -2.11
C THR A 26 10.93 -28.15 -1.34
N ILE A 27 10.33 -28.47 -0.19
CA ILE A 27 9.63 -27.46 0.64
C ILE A 27 10.60 -26.41 1.17
N PHE A 28 11.77 -26.83 1.65
CA PHE A 28 12.79 -25.92 2.15
C PHE A 28 13.28 -24.96 1.07
N PHE A 29 13.56 -25.46 -0.13
CA PHE A 29 13.94 -24.60 -1.26
C PHE A 29 12.83 -23.67 -1.71
N LYS A 30 11.56 -24.06 -1.62
CA LYS A 30 10.43 -23.14 -1.88
C LYS A 30 10.46 -21.92 -0.95
N PHE A 31 10.70 -22.14 0.34
CA PHE A 31 10.85 -21.04 1.28
C PHE A 31 12.08 -20.17 0.97
N LEU A 32 13.22 -20.77 0.60
CA LEU A 32 14.40 -20.00 0.21
C LEU A 32 14.16 -19.19 -1.07
N LEU A 33 13.53 -19.80 -2.08
CA LEU A 33 13.19 -19.11 -3.32
C LEU A 33 12.22 -17.94 -3.07
N PHE A 34 11.22 -18.17 -2.23
CA PHE A 34 10.28 -17.11 -1.82
C PHE A 34 11.03 -15.93 -1.21
N ASP A 35 11.89 -16.18 -0.23
CA ASP A 35 12.61 -15.12 0.46
C ASP A 35 13.65 -14.43 -0.44
N PHE A 36 14.26 -15.17 -1.36
CA PHE A 36 15.13 -14.58 -2.34
C PHE A 36 14.38 -13.56 -3.22
N ILE A 37 13.23 -13.97 -3.77
CA ILE A 37 12.40 -13.08 -4.57
C ILE A 37 11.86 -11.92 -3.73
N TRP A 38 11.45 -12.18 -2.49
CA TRP A 38 10.96 -11.19 -1.54
C TRP A 38 12.01 -10.15 -1.15
N SER A 39 13.27 -10.55 -1.05
CA SER A 39 14.36 -9.67 -0.62
C SER A 39 14.89 -8.75 -1.71
N ILE A 40 14.66 -9.05 -3.00
CA ILE A 40 15.16 -8.22 -4.11
C ILE A 40 14.66 -6.77 -4.00
N PRO A 41 13.34 -6.51 -3.81
CA PRO A 41 12.82 -5.16 -3.69
C PRO A 41 12.82 -4.61 -2.25
N THR A 42 13.38 -5.34 -1.29
CA THR A 42 13.38 -4.92 0.12
C THR A 42 14.78 -4.93 0.70
N THR A 43 15.02 -4.05 1.67
CA THR A 43 16.24 -4.05 2.48
C THR A 43 16.21 -5.11 3.60
N PHE A 44 15.16 -5.93 3.68
CA PHE A 44 14.92 -6.91 4.75
C PHE A 44 15.44 -8.30 4.41
N ALA A 45 16.68 -8.40 3.94
CA ALA A 45 17.34 -9.67 3.69
C ALA A 45 17.79 -10.30 5.02
N SER A 46 17.07 -11.32 5.48
CA SER A 46 17.39 -12.02 6.73
C SER A 46 18.35 -13.20 6.53
N PHE A 47 18.92 -13.41 5.34
CA PHE A 47 19.79 -14.53 4.96
C PHE A 47 21.03 -14.69 5.85
N SER A 48 21.48 -13.64 6.51
CA SER A 48 22.63 -13.67 7.42
C SER A 48 22.31 -14.17 8.82
N THR A 49 21.04 -14.44 9.13
CA THR A 49 20.62 -14.82 10.47
C THR A 49 20.37 -16.32 10.59
N ILE A 50 20.79 -16.92 11.72
CA ILE A 50 20.53 -18.34 11.98
C ILE A 50 19.04 -18.62 12.16
N GLU A 51 18.29 -17.68 12.71
CA GLU A 51 16.83 -17.78 12.88
C GLU A 51 16.11 -17.97 11.55
N PHE A 52 16.55 -17.29 10.51
CA PHE A 52 16.02 -17.43 9.16
C PHE A 52 16.02 -18.89 8.68
N TYR A 53 17.12 -19.63 8.89
CA TYR A 53 17.21 -21.04 8.51
C TYR A 53 16.47 -21.95 9.49
N ALA A 54 16.55 -21.66 10.78
CA ALA A 54 15.89 -22.45 11.82
C ALA A 54 14.37 -22.49 11.64
N THR A 55 13.74 -21.35 11.35
CA THR A 55 12.29 -21.28 11.13
C THR A 55 11.85 -22.05 9.89
N LYS A 56 12.64 -22.01 8.80
CA LYS A 56 12.34 -22.77 7.59
C LYS A 56 12.50 -24.27 7.76
N ILE A 57 13.49 -24.70 8.54
CA ILE A 57 13.64 -26.11 8.92
C ILE A 57 12.42 -26.56 9.73
N ILE A 58 12.00 -25.78 10.73
CA ILE A 58 10.83 -26.10 11.57
C ILE A 58 9.58 -26.16 10.70
N ALA A 59 9.30 -25.13 9.89
CA ALA A 59 8.14 -25.07 9.02
C ALA A 59 8.11 -26.25 8.02
N THR A 60 9.25 -26.56 7.41
CA THR A 60 9.37 -27.72 6.51
C THR A 60 9.03 -29.03 7.22
N LEU A 61 9.56 -29.24 8.42
CA LEU A 61 9.31 -30.48 9.16
C LEU A 61 7.85 -30.56 9.63
N VAL A 62 7.23 -29.46 10.01
CA VAL A 62 5.80 -29.41 10.35
C VAL A 62 4.95 -29.79 9.13
N LEU A 63 5.24 -29.24 7.97
CA LEU A 63 4.50 -29.54 6.74
C LEU A 63 4.67 -31.00 6.28
N LEU A 64 5.79 -31.65 6.62
CA LEU A 64 6.04 -33.07 6.32
C LEU A 64 5.29 -34.05 7.24
N VAL A 65 4.65 -33.61 8.31
CA VAL A 65 3.95 -34.49 9.29
C VAL A 65 2.98 -35.45 8.64
N PRO A 66 2.08 -35.05 7.70
CA PRO A 66 1.12 -35.96 7.09
C PRO A 66 1.80 -37.11 6.35
N TYR A 67 2.88 -36.84 5.64
CA TYR A 67 3.63 -37.89 4.96
C TYR A 67 4.42 -38.77 5.95
N LYS A 68 5.14 -38.14 6.85
CA LYS A 68 6.06 -38.82 7.76
C LYS A 68 5.35 -39.78 8.71
N PHE A 69 4.26 -39.37 9.33
CA PHE A 69 3.56 -40.15 10.36
C PHE A 69 2.42 -40.98 9.78
N PHE A 70 1.71 -40.48 8.77
CA PHE A 70 0.51 -41.12 8.22
C PHE A 70 0.69 -41.69 6.82
N ARG A 71 1.85 -41.45 6.18
CA ARG A 71 2.17 -41.87 4.81
C ARG A 71 1.18 -41.39 3.76
N LEU A 72 0.57 -40.25 4.00
CA LEU A 72 -0.44 -39.64 3.13
C LEU A 72 0.24 -38.86 1.99
N TRP A 73 0.82 -39.57 1.04
CA TRP A 73 1.58 -38.93 -0.05
C TRP A 73 0.74 -38.02 -0.96
N LYS A 74 -0.54 -38.38 -1.18
CA LYS A 74 -1.44 -37.52 -1.96
C LYS A 74 -1.72 -36.24 -1.20
N THR A 75 -1.92 -36.33 0.11
CA THR A 75 -2.10 -35.18 0.97
C THR A 75 -0.85 -34.30 0.98
N GLU A 76 0.35 -34.90 0.95
CA GLU A 76 1.61 -34.14 0.88
C GLU A 76 1.72 -33.32 -0.41
N ILE A 77 1.35 -33.92 -1.56
CA ILE A 77 1.32 -33.18 -2.83
C ILE A 77 0.30 -32.04 -2.78
N VAL A 78 -0.89 -32.29 -2.20
CA VAL A 78 -1.90 -31.23 -2.03
C VAL A 78 -1.36 -30.11 -1.14
N ILE A 79 -0.71 -30.44 -0.02
CA ILE A 79 -0.07 -29.44 0.86
C ILE A 79 0.98 -28.62 0.09
N MET A 80 1.82 -29.27 -0.72
CA MET A 80 2.83 -28.58 -1.53
C MET A 80 2.19 -27.64 -2.55
N LEU A 81 1.11 -28.05 -3.22
CA LEU A 81 0.36 -27.19 -4.16
C LEU A 81 -0.32 -26.02 -3.46
N LEU A 82 -0.90 -26.25 -2.28
CA LEU A 82 -1.48 -25.18 -1.46
C LEU A 82 -0.39 -24.20 -0.99
N LEU A 83 0.77 -24.72 -0.63
CA LEU A 83 1.93 -23.88 -0.29
C LEU A 83 2.38 -23.06 -1.51
N ASP A 84 2.43 -23.67 -2.70
CA ASP A 84 2.78 -22.94 -3.93
C ASP A 84 1.84 -21.78 -4.18
N ILE A 85 0.54 -22.02 -4.08
CA ILE A 85 -0.47 -20.95 -4.20
C ILE A 85 -0.25 -19.89 -3.15
N LEU A 86 -0.07 -20.27 -1.89
CA LEU A 86 0.12 -19.33 -0.78
C LEU A 86 1.37 -18.45 -0.99
N LEU A 87 2.49 -19.04 -1.43
CA LEU A 87 3.72 -18.31 -1.69
C LEU A 87 3.57 -17.35 -2.89
N ILE A 88 3.01 -17.83 -4.00
CA ILE A 88 2.80 -17.01 -5.21
C ILE A 88 1.87 -15.84 -4.93
N VAL A 89 0.72 -16.06 -4.31
CA VAL A 89 -0.23 -14.97 -4.05
C VAL A 89 0.34 -13.93 -3.08
N ASN A 90 1.16 -14.34 -2.10
CA ASN A 90 1.85 -13.39 -1.24
C ASN A 90 2.92 -12.59 -2.00
N LEU A 91 3.68 -13.21 -2.93
CA LEU A 91 4.63 -12.48 -3.78
C LEU A 91 3.91 -11.49 -4.70
N MET A 92 2.79 -11.90 -5.31
CA MET A 92 1.98 -11.02 -6.16
C MET A 92 1.43 -9.83 -5.36
N TYR A 93 0.90 -10.09 -4.17
CA TYR A 93 0.39 -9.07 -3.27
C TYR A 93 1.50 -8.10 -2.83
N PHE A 94 2.68 -8.65 -2.47
CA PHE A 94 3.83 -7.85 -2.07
C PHE A 94 4.34 -6.90 -3.16
N ARG A 95 4.35 -7.35 -4.42
CA ARG A 95 4.77 -6.51 -5.57
C ARG A 95 3.89 -5.27 -5.75
N THR A 96 2.65 -5.34 -5.31
CA THR A 96 1.68 -4.24 -5.41
C THR A 96 1.56 -3.44 -4.12
N TYR A 97 1.60 -4.11 -2.96
CA TYR A 97 1.22 -3.55 -1.67
C TYR A 97 2.36 -3.48 -0.64
N TYR A 98 3.54 -3.97 -0.99
CA TYR A 98 4.76 -3.97 -0.14
C TYR A 98 4.59 -4.66 1.24
N THR A 99 3.61 -5.54 1.37
CA THR A 99 3.35 -6.34 2.57
C THR A 99 2.81 -7.73 2.21
N ALA A 100 2.83 -8.67 3.17
CA ALA A 100 2.15 -9.95 3.02
C ALA A 100 0.63 -9.76 3.07
N ILE A 101 -0.13 -10.74 2.54
CA ILE A 101 -1.59 -10.70 2.57
C ILE A 101 -2.05 -10.73 4.03
N PRO A 102 -2.80 -9.73 4.49
CA PRO A 102 -3.36 -9.69 5.83
C PRO A 102 -4.34 -10.85 6.08
N LEU A 103 -4.38 -11.37 7.29
CA LEU A 103 -5.26 -12.49 7.65
C LEU A 103 -6.73 -12.22 7.28
N ASN A 104 -7.22 -11.02 7.53
CA ASN A 104 -8.60 -10.63 7.23
C ASN A 104 -8.89 -10.57 5.72
N SER A 105 -7.88 -10.33 4.89
CA SER A 105 -8.03 -10.23 3.43
C SER A 105 -8.27 -11.59 2.76
N TYR A 106 -7.90 -12.70 3.40
CA TYR A 106 -8.25 -14.03 2.89
C TYR A 106 -9.77 -14.28 2.83
N GLY A 107 -10.55 -13.64 3.71
CA GLY A 107 -12.01 -13.67 3.68
C GLY A 107 -12.66 -12.83 2.58
N LEU A 108 -11.91 -11.89 1.99
CA LEU A 108 -12.40 -10.97 0.95
C LEU A 108 -12.13 -11.47 -0.48
N SER A 109 -11.75 -12.72 -0.65
CA SER A 109 -11.41 -13.33 -1.94
C SER A 109 -12.51 -13.20 -3.02
N GLY A 110 -13.77 -13.02 -2.62
CA GLY A 110 -14.88 -12.73 -3.55
C GLY A 110 -14.73 -11.41 -4.32
N ASN A 111 -13.99 -10.45 -3.79
CA ASN A 111 -13.75 -9.16 -4.43
C ASN A 111 -12.58 -9.20 -5.45
N LEU A 112 -11.80 -10.29 -5.49
CA LEU A 112 -10.70 -10.47 -6.45
C LEU A 112 -11.16 -10.46 -7.91
N ALA A 113 -12.42 -10.80 -8.19
CA ALA A 113 -12.98 -10.71 -9.53
C ALA A 113 -12.90 -9.29 -10.10
N ASP A 114 -12.98 -8.28 -9.25
CA ASP A 114 -12.93 -6.86 -9.63
C ASP A 114 -11.49 -6.37 -9.92
N PHE A 115 -10.45 -7.14 -9.53
CA PHE A 115 -9.04 -6.76 -9.66
C PHE A 115 -8.22 -7.73 -10.53
N THR A 116 -8.88 -8.56 -11.34
CA THR A 116 -8.21 -9.60 -12.16
C THR A 116 -7.08 -9.05 -13.03
N GLY A 117 -7.23 -7.85 -13.60
CA GLY A 117 -6.18 -7.20 -14.39
C GLY A 117 -4.90 -6.96 -13.59
N SER A 118 -5.03 -6.39 -12.39
CA SER A 118 -3.90 -6.13 -11.49
C SER A 118 -3.25 -7.42 -10.98
N VAL A 119 -4.04 -8.48 -10.81
CA VAL A 119 -3.53 -9.81 -10.44
C VAL A 119 -2.65 -10.37 -11.57
N TYR A 120 -3.10 -10.34 -12.83
CA TYR A 120 -2.29 -10.81 -13.96
C TYR A 120 -1.02 -10.00 -14.13
N ASP A 121 -1.07 -8.69 -13.97
CA ASP A 121 0.08 -7.80 -14.10
C ASP A 121 1.13 -7.99 -12.98
N SER A 122 0.72 -8.54 -11.84
CA SER A 122 1.62 -8.84 -10.71
C SER A 122 2.33 -10.20 -10.83
N PHE A 123 1.89 -11.08 -11.75
CA PHE A 123 2.54 -12.37 -11.97
C PHE A 123 3.85 -12.20 -12.73
N ARG A 124 4.90 -12.95 -12.34
CA ARG A 124 6.19 -13.00 -13.02
C ARG A 124 6.48 -14.43 -13.51
N TRP A 125 7.15 -14.54 -14.62
CA TRP A 125 7.45 -15.84 -15.24
C TRP A 125 8.19 -16.81 -14.29
N TYR A 126 9.00 -16.31 -13.40
CA TYR A 126 9.75 -17.14 -12.45
C TYR A 126 8.88 -17.68 -11.30
N ASP A 127 7.66 -17.19 -11.10
CA ASP A 127 6.72 -17.72 -10.10
C ASP A 127 6.31 -19.17 -10.46
N ILE A 128 6.43 -19.54 -11.73
CA ILE A 128 6.15 -20.91 -12.20
C ILE A 128 7.09 -21.95 -11.58
N PHE A 129 8.26 -21.56 -11.07
CA PHE A 129 9.17 -22.50 -10.41
C PHE A 129 8.58 -23.14 -9.15
N PHE A 130 7.64 -22.49 -8.47
CA PHE A 130 6.97 -23.07 -7.31
C PHE A 130 6.17 -24.33 -7.72
N PRO A 131 5.10 -24.25 -8.54
CA PRO A 131 4.34 -25.44 -8.94
C PRO A 131 5.17 -26.41 -9.80
N LEU A 132 6.10 -25.93 -10.60
CA LEU A 132 6.98 -26.78 -11.40
C LEU A 132 7.81 -27.70 -10.50
N SER A 133 8.32 -27.22 -9.38
CA SER A 133 9.08 -28.04 -8.42
C SER A 133 8.21 -29.14 -7.77
N THR A 134 6.92 -28.86 -7.51
CA THR A 134 5.96 -29.86 -7.02
C THR A 134 5.69 -30.91 -8.10
N ILE A 135 5.39 -30.48 -9.33
CA ILE A 135 5.05 -31.35 -10.46
C ILE A 135 6.24 -32.24 -10.81
N ALA A 136 7.45 -31.67 -10.90
CA ALA A 136 8.69 -32.41 -11.19
C ALA A 136 9.04 -33.43 -10.10
N GLY A 137 8.61 -33.21 -8.86
CA GLY A 137 8.76 -34.16 -7.75
C GLY A 137 7.88 -35.40 -7.87
N ILE A 138 6.74 -35.35 -8.57
CA ILE A 138 5.78 -36.45 -8.67
C ILE A 138 6.37 -37.73 -9.30
N PRO A 139 7.08 -37.67 -10.47
CA PRO A 139 7.70 -38.86 -11.05
C PRO A 139 8.76 -39.49 -10.14
N LEU A 140 9.58 -38.65 -9.47
CA LEU A 140 10.59 -39.11 -8.52
C LEU A 140 9.95 -39.81 -7.34
N TYR A 141 8.87 -39.26 -6.80
CA TYR A 141 8.08 -39.87 -5.75
C TYR A 141 7.51 -41.23 -6.21
N TRP A 142 6.93 -41.31 -7.41
CA TRP A 142 6.39 -42.54 -7.96
C TRP A 142 7.47 -43.63 -8.12
N HIS A 143 8.65 -43.25 -8.57
CA HIS A 143 9.79 -44.16 -8.70
C HIS A 143 10.20 -44.75 -7.34
N TYR A 144 10.35 -43.92 -6.32
CA TYR A 144 10.78 -44.36 -4.99
C TYR A 144 9.67 -45.06 -4.18
N LYS A 145 8.40 -44.73 -4.39
CA LYS A 145 7.26 -45.35 -3.70
C LYS A 145 7.18 -46.87 -3.89
N ARG A 146 7.52 -47.36 -5.09
CA ARG A 146 7.47 -48.80 -5.41
C ARG A 146 8.43 -49.62 -4.53
N ASN A 147 9.43 -48.99 -3.92
CA ASN A 147 10.49 -49.62 -3.19
C ASN A 147 10.36 -49.46 -1.66
N THR A 148 9.25 -48.92 -1.14
CA THR A 148 9.14 -48.53 0.28
C THR A 148 8.21 -49.44 1.08
N ALA A 149 8.71 -50.52 1.67
CA ALA A 149 8.00 -51.32 2.67
C ALA A 149 8.57 -51.16 4.10
N GLY A 150 9.53 -50.27 4.37
CA GLY A 150 10.21 -50.10 5.63
C GLY A 150 9.68 -48.96 6.52
N ARG A 151 9.74 -49.16 7.87
CA ARG A 151 9.50 -48.10 8.84
C ARG A 151 10.62 -47.07 8.82
N THR A 152 10.31 -45.81 8.57
CA THR A 152 11.29 -44.70 8.63
C THR A 152 11.73 -44.44 10.06
N SER A 153 13.02 -44.19 10.29
CA SER A 153 13.53 -43.82 11.62
C SER A 153 13.02 -42.43 12.03
N TYR A 154 12.23 -42.37 13.08
CA TYR A 154 11.77 -41.13 13.69
C TYR A 154 12.89 -40.34 14.38
N LYS A 155 14.04 -41.00 14.64
CA LYS A 155 15.18 -40.38 15.33
C LYS A 155 15.78 -39.22 14.55
N TYR A 156 15.97 -39.39 13.24
CA TYR A 156 16.53 -38.32 12.40
C TYR A 156 15.55 -37.15 12.21
N TYR A 157 14.26 -37.47 12.09
CA TYR A 157 13.24 -36.42 12.02
C TYR A 157 13.15 -35.62 13.32
N GLY A 158 13.03 -36.30 14.46
CA GLY A 158 13.00 -35.66 15.76
C GLY A 158 14.30 -34.91 16.08
N GLY A 159 15.45 -35.45 15.67
CA GLY A 159 16.75 -34.81 15.80
C GLY A 159 16.81 -33.49 14.98
N ALA A 160 16.40 -33.53 13.73
CA ALA A 160 16.37 -32.31 12.90
C ALA A 160 15.40 -31.23 13.44
N LEU A 161 14.22 -31.64 13.93
CA LEU A 161 13.28 -30.74 14.58
C LEU A 161 13.86 -30.16 15.87
N GLY A 162 14.49 -31.02 16.70
CA GLY A 162 15.16 -30.58 17.94
C GLY A 162 16.29 -29.58 17.67
N ILE A 163 17.10 -29.82 16.63
CA ILE A 163 18.15 -28.87 16.22
C ILE A 163 17.53 -27.54 15.76
N GLY A 164 16.49 -27.56 14.94
CA GLY A 164 15.79 -26.35 14.50
C GLY A 164 15.25 -25.53 15.68
N ILE A 165 14.57 -26.19 16.63
CA ILE A 165 14.03 -25.54 17.84
C ILE A 165 15.17 -25.00 18.72
N LEU A 166 16.26 -25.76 18.89
CA LEU A 166 17.39 -25.33 19.67
C LEU A 166 18.09 -24.10 19.08
N LEU A 167 18.33 -24.11 17.78
CA LEU A 167 18.91 -22.97 17.07
C LEU A 167 18.01 -21.72 17.17
N PHE A 168 16.71 -21.89 17.01
CA PHE A 168 15.75 -20.79 17.19
C PHE A 168 15.77 -20.26 18.63
N ALA A 169 15.78 -21.14 19.62
CA ALA A 169 15.83 -20.74 21.03
C ALA A 169 17.13 -20.03 21.40
N ILE A 170 18.29 -20.52 20.95
CA ILE A 170 19.59 -19.89 21.20
C ILE A 170 19.65 -18.50 20.62
N THR A 171 19.22 -18.33 19.38
CA THR A 171 19.24 -17.02 18.71
C THR A 171 18.26 -16.04 19.35
N THR A 172 17.07 -16.49 19.75
CA THR A 172 16.08 -15.68 20.46
C THR A 172 16.61 -15.26 21.84
N LEU A 173 17.25 -16.17 22.59
CA LEU A 173 17.86 -15.84 23.88
C LEU A 173 19.02 -14.84 23.74
N ALA A 174 19.85 -15.00 22.71
CA ALA A 174 20.96 -14.08 22.42
C ALA A 174 20.50 -12.65 22.08
N LYS A 175 19.27 -12.48 21.63
CA LYS A 175 18.63 -11.18 21.30
C LYS A 175 17.80 -10.59 22.44
N GLY A 176 17.95 -11.07 23.68
CA GLY A 176 17.24 -10.56 24.85
C GLY A 176 16.06 -11.42 25.31
N GLY A 177 15.92 -12.63 24.74
CA GLY A 177 14.94 -13.63 25.14
C GLY A 177 13.58 -13.53 24.45
N PHE A 178 12.69 -14.46 24.77
CA PHE A 178 11.38 -14.57 24.12
C PHE A 178 10.47 -13.34 24.36
N LYS A 179 10.59 -12.69 25.51
CA LYS A 179 9.84 -11.48 25.82
C LYS A 179 10.23 -10.35 24.88
N GLU A 180 11.54 -10.16 24.65
CA GLU A 180 12.03 -9.11 23.75
C GLU A 180 11.73 -9.44 22.29
N ALA A 181 11.84 -10.69 21.87
CA ALA A 181 11.42 -11.13 20.53
C ALA A 181 9.91 -10.87 20.31
N TYR A 182 9.07 -11.20 21.30
CA TYR A 182 7.64 -10.92 21.26
C TYR A 182 7.37 -9.41 21.16
N ASN A 183 8.01 -8.61 22.01
CA ASN A 183 7.88 -7.16 21.99
C ASN A 183 8.34 -6.57 20.65
N THR A 184 9.43 -7.10 20.09
CA THR A 184 9.95 -6.67 18.79
C THR A 184 8.95 -6.95 17.67
N VAL A 185 8.37 -8.14 17.61
CA VAL A 185 7.33 -8.49 16.63
C VAL A 185 6.09 -7.61 16.81
N ARG A 186 5.78 -7.24 18.04
CA ARG A 186 4.59 -6.47 18.38
C ARG A 186 4.70 -4.98 18.06
N GLN A 187 5.88 -4.38 18.11
CA GLN A 187 6.04 -2.92 18.23
C GLN A 187 6.53 -2.20 16.98
N LYS A 188 7.15 -2.87 16.01
CA LYS A 188 7.81 -2.19 14.88
C LYS A 188 6.97 -2.18 13.61
N ALA A 189 6.81 -1.01 13.02
CA ALA A 189 5.98 -0.75 11.84
C ALA A 189 6.33 -1.59 10.59
N TYR A 190 7.60 -1.80 10.33
CA TYR A 190 8.10 -2.53 9.16
C TYR A 190 8.24 -4.04 9.37
N LEU A 191 7.88 -4.55 10.54
CA LEU A 191 8.08 -5.96 10.87
C LEU A 191 7.24 -6.92 10.04
N CYS A 192 6.12 -6.49 9.47
CA CYS A 192 5.34 -7.38 8.61
C CYS A 192 6.19 -7.93 7.46
N ALA A 193 6.93 -7.06 6.77
CA ALA A 193 7.83 -7.48 5.69
C ALA A 193 9.01 -8.30 6.22
N SER A 194 9.68 -7.88 7.29
CA SER A 194 10.82 -8.61 7.85
C SER A 194 10.38 -9.90 8.54
N THR A 195 9.21 -9.95 9.18
CA THR A 195 8.63 -11.14 9.80
C THR A 195 8.31 -12.19 8.74
N THR A 196 7.80 -11.80 7.59
CA THR A 196 7.53 -12.71 6.48
C THR A 196 8.83 -13.33 5.93
N SER A 197 9.91 -12.57 5.83
CA SER A 197 11.22 -13.12 5.44
C SER A 197 11.82 -14.00 6.53
N MET A 198 11.81 -13.57 7.77
CA MET A 198 12.46 -14.28 8.89
C MET A 198 11.70 -15.54 9.32
N TYR A 199 10.37 -15.46 9.40
CA TYR A 199 9.52 -16.50 10.00
C TYR A 199 8.61 -17.19 8.97
N THR A 200 8.86 -17.03 7.68
CA THR A 200 8.02 -17.48 6.56
C THR A 200 6.67 -16.73 6.48
N VAL A 201 5.87 -17.02 5.47
CA VAL A 201 4.50 -16.47 5.34
C VAL A 201 3.62 -16.77 6.56
N PHE A 202 3.92 -17.82 7.31
CA PHE A 202 3.21 -18.14 8.54
C PHE A 202 3.53 -17.16 9.68
N GLY A 203 4.73 -16.58 9.70
CA GLY A 203 5.08 -15.52 10.62
C GLY A 203 4.25 -14.26 10.45
N SER A 204 3.93 -13.89 9.22
CA SER A 204 3.01 -12.79 8.91
C SER A 204 1.61 -13.04 9.46
N LEU A 205 1.08 -14.25 9.26
CA LEU A 205 -0.21 -14.64 9.85
C LEU A 205 -0.20 -14.64 11.37
N CYS A 206 0.90 -15.10 12.00
CA CYS A 206 1.08 -15.04 13.44
C CYS A 206 1.14 -13.58 13.95
N TYR A 207 1.81 -12.71 13.21
CA TYR A 207 1.83 -11.27 13.50
C TYR A 207 0.43 -10.70 13.55
N ASP A 208 -0.38 -10.96 12.53
CA ASP A 208 -1.77 -10.48 12.47
C ASP A 208 -2.61 -11.02 13.65
N LEU A 209 -2.51 -12.31 13.94
CA LEU A 209 -3.22 -12.94 15.08
C LEU A 209 -2.84 -12.33 16.43
N ILE A 210 -1.54 -12.02 16.63
CA ILE A 210 -1.05 -11.40 17.85
C ILE A 210 -1.59 -9.96 17.95
N ASN A 211 -1.55 -9.22 16.85
CA ASN A 211 -1.90 -7.80 16.87
C ASN A 211 -3.41 -7.55 16.94
N GLN A 212 -4.25 -8.46 16.45
CA GLN A 212 -5.71 -8.35 16.55
C GLN A 212 -6.24 -8.40 18.01
N LYS A 213 -5.47 -8.96 18.95
CA LYS A 213 -5.89 -9.15 20.35
C LYS A 213 -5.28 -8.13 21.33
N GLN A 214 -4.66 -7.07 20.82
CA GLN A 214 -4.03 -6.09 21.70
C GLN A 214 -5.05 -5.13 22.30
N GLU A 215 -4.91 -4.86 23.59
CA GLU A 215 -5.59 -3.77 24.28
C GLU A 215 -4.63 -2.60 24.49
N ALA A 216 -5.19 -1.38 24.51
CA ALA A 216 -4.42 -0.17 24.82
C ALA A 216 -3.92 -0.23 26.27
N THR A 217 -2.62 -0.45 26.46
CA THR A 217 -2.01 -0.38 27.80
C THR A 217 -1.65 1.08 28.13
N PRO A 218 -1.61 1.45 29.44
CA PRO A 218 -1.14 2.79 29.83
C PRO A 218 0.24 3.13 29.28
N GLN A 219 1.12 2.14 29.14
CA GLN A 219 2.44 2.33 28.53
C GLN A 219 2.36 2.74 27.07
N ILE A 220 1.51 2.08 26.28
CA ILE A 220 1.30 2.43 24.84
C ILE A 220 0.77 3.86 24.72
N GLN A 221 -0.19 4.23 25.57
CA GLN A 221 -0.74 5.59 25.59
C GLN A 221 0.33 6.63 25.91
N GLN A 222 1.18 6.31 26.90
CA GLN A 222 2.29 7.19 27.28
C GLN A 222 3.32 7.33 26.15
N GLU A 223 3.69 6.24 25.47
CA GLU A 223 4.62 6.29 24.32
C GLU A 223 4.08 7.14 23.16
N ILE A 224 2.78 7.04 22.86
CA ILE A 224 2.12 7.90 21.86
C ILE A 224 2.20 9.37 22.29
N LYS A 225 1.84 9.67 23.55
CA LYS A 225 1.84 11.02 24.09
C LYS A 225 3.25 11.64 24.08
N GLU A 226 4.26 10.87 24.47
CA GLU A 226 5.66 11.29 24.45
C GLU A 226 6.13 11.62 23.03
N TRP A 227 5.83 10.75 22.05
CA TRP A 227 6.18 11.01 20.66
C TRP A 227 5.48 12.26 20.12
N LEU A 228 4.17 12.41 20.38
CA LEU A 228 3.40 13.59 19.96
C LEU A 228 3.94 14.88 20.58
N SER A 229 4.45 14.84 21.82
CA SER A 229 5.04 16.02 22.48
C SER A 229 6.38 16.46 21.88
N GLN A 230 7.08 15.56 21.20
CA GLN A 230 8.37 15.84 20.52
C GLN A 230 8.17 16.24 19.04
N LYS A 231 6.96 16.09 18.52
CA LYS A 231 6.65 16.47 17.15
C LYS A 231 6.78 17.99 16.99
N PRO A 232 7.33 18.49 15.86
CA PRO A 232 7.31 19.93 15.56
C PRO A 232 5.91 20.51 15.72
N GLY A 233 5.81 21.65 16.36
CA GLY A 233 4.53 22.33 16.55
C GLY A 233 3.88 22.68 15.21
N HIS A 234 2.55 22.71 15.19
CA HIS A 234 1.80 23.28 14.08
C HIS A 234 1.62 24.79 14.35
N HIS A 235 2.03 25.61 13.42
CA HIS A 235 2.00 27.06 13.58
C HIS A 235 1.14 27.71 12.51
N PRO A 236 0.22 28.61 12.88
CA PRO A 236 -0.49 29.44 11.91
C PRO A 236 0.46 30.22 11.02
N LEU A 237 0.03 30.47 9.80
CA LEU A 237 0.80 31.30 8.88
C LEU A 237 0.91 32.74 9.40
N ALA A 238 2.11 33.29 9.33
CA ALA A 238 2.33 34.70 9.70
C ALA A 238 1.69 35.64 8.66
N GLY A 239 0.93 36.62 9.13
CA GLY A 239 0.31 37.64 8.29
C GLY A 239 -1.14 37.31 7.86
N ARG A 240 -1.75 38.25 7.13
CA ARG A 240 -3.09 38.06 6.56
C ARG A 240 -2.99 37.34 5.23
N ILE A 241 -3.57 36.17 5.13
CA ILE A 241 -3.77 35.45 3.87
C ILE A 241 -5.25 35.52 3.44
N GLY A 242 -5.51 35.39 2.14
CA GLY A 242 -6.87 35.35 1.63
C GLY A 242 -7.68 34.20 2.23
N ILE A 243 -8.92 34.49 2.63
CA ILE A 243 -9.80 33.48 3.24
C ILE A 243 -10.24 32.51 2.16
N ARG A 244 -10.22 31.21 2.51
CA ARG A 244 -10.81 30.13 1.72
C ARG A 244 -11.86 29.42 2.57
N ASN A 245 -13.12 29.56 2.18
CA ASN A 245 -14.26 28.96 2.87
C ASN A 245 -14.65 27.62 2.28
N ASN A 246 -14.18 27.34 1.06
CA ASN A 246 -14.46 26.10 0.33
C ASN A 246 -13.16 25.37 0.02
N CYS A 247 -13.22 24.03 -0.01
CA CYS A 247 -12.12 23.17 -0.39
C CYS A 247 -12.63 22.07 -1.32
N ILE A 248 -12.07 22.01 -2.52
CA ILE A 248 -12.33 20.94 -3.50
C ILE A 248 -11.05 20.14 -3.66
N VAL A 249 -11.11 18.85 -3.38
CA VAL A 249 -9.98 17.91 -3.49
C VAL A 249 -10.24 16.96 -4.65
N ILE A 250 -9.34 16.91 -5.61
CA ILE A 250 -9.34 15.95 -6.71
C ILE A 250 -8.21 14.97 -6.45
N LEU A 251 -8.56 13.75 -6.04
CA LEU A 251 -7.64 12.63 -5.95
C LEU A 251 -7.59 11.95 -7.32
N ALA A 252 -6.54 12.24 -8.06
CA ALA A 252 -6.32 11.70 -9.39
C ALA A 252 -5.69 10.31 -9.29
N GLU A 253 -6.43 9.28 -9.69
CA GLU A 253 -6.00 7.89 -9.65
C GLU A 253 -4.64 7.71 -10.33
N SER A 254 -3.66 7.21 -9.57
CA SER A 254 -2.33 6.84 -10.07
C SER A 254 -1.53 7.96 -10.76
N LEU A 255 -1.84 9.24 -10.54
CA LEU A 255 -1.15 10.36 -11.18
C LEU A 255 0.22 10.59 -10.54
N GLU A 256 1.29 10.37 -11.29
CA GLU A 256 2.67 10.62 -10.87
C GLU A 256 3.20 11.96 -11.38
N SER A 257 4.08 12.58 -10.62
CA SER A 257 4.65 13.90 -10.94
C SER A 257 5.46 13.94 -12.24
N TRP A 258 6.08 12.84 -12.65
CA TRP A 258 6.98 12.81 -13.80
C TRP A 258 6.30 13.10 -15.15
N VAL A 259 4.96 13.02 -15.23
CA VAL A 259 4.20 13.38 -16.44
C VAL A 259 3.90 14.87 -16.53
N LEU A 260 4.05 15.63 -15.41
CA LEU A 260 3.87 17.07 -15.41
C LEU A 260 5.14 17.76 -15.93
N GLU A 261 4.96 18.93 -16.55
CA GLU A 261 6.06 19.71 -17.15
C GLU A 261 6.92 18.85 -18.08
N ARG A 262 6.29 17.84 -18.73
CA ARG A 262 6.96 16.84 -19.57
C ARG A 262 6.45 16.84 -21.01
N GLU A 263 7.40 16.84 -21.92
CA GLU A 263 7.18 16.63 -23.33
C GLU A 263 7.88 15.35 -23.78
N VAL A 264 7.19 14.49 -24.50
CA VAL A 264 7.73 13.26 -25.11
C VAL A 264 7.36 13.27 -26.58
N GLU A 265 8.34 13.05 -27.47
CA GLU A 265 8.16 13.12 -28.92
C GLU A 265 7.44 14.40 -29.39
N ARG A 266 7.75 15.54 -28.80
CA ARG A 266 7.15 16.85 -29.04
C ARG A 266 5.64 16.92 -28.72
N GLN A 267 5.17 16.04 -27.87
CA GLN A 267 3.81 16.05 -27.34
C GLN A 267 3.85 16.29 -25.84
N GLU A 268 3.26 17.39 -25.41
CA GLU A 268 3.11 17.71 -24.00
C GLU A 268 2.10 16.76 -23.36
N ILE A 269 2.45 16.14 -22.22
CA ILE A 269 1.60 15.10 -21.62
C ILE A 269 0.43 15.72 -20.86
N THR A 270 0.68 16.77 -20.07
CA THR A 270 -0.32 17.37 -19.15
C THR A 270 -0.46 18.90 -19.35
N PRO A 271 -0.88 19.38 -20.54
CA PRO A 271 -0.88 20.83 -20.84
C PRO A 271 -1.84 21.64 -19.99
N TYR A 272 -2.96 21.07 -19.52
CA TYR A 272 -3.92 21.80 -18.69
C TYR A 272 -3.37 22.01 -17.27
N LEU A 273 -2.82 20.98 -16.65
CA LEU A 273 -2.14 21.10 -15.35
C LEU A 273 -0.90 21.98 -15.49
N ASN A 274 -0.08 21.82 -16.54
CA ASN A 274 1.10 22.65 -16.75
C ASN A 274 0.75 24.14 -16.87
N LYS A 275 -0.36 24.47 -17.53
CA LYS A 275 -0.89 25.83 -17.57
C LYS A 275 -1.28 26.34 -16.17
N LEU A 276 -1.87 25.46 -15.35
CA LEU A 276 -2.25 25.79 -13.98
C LEU A 276 -1.04 26.05 -13.09
N LEU A 277 0.07 25.31 -13.30
CA LEU A 277 1.32 25.52 -12.57
C LEU A 277 1.98 26.90 -12.86
N GLN A 278 1.61 27.56 -13.95
CA GLN A 278 2.12 28.88 -14.30
C GLN A 278 1.35 30.03 -13.62
N ASP A 279 0.21 29.73 -13.00
CA ASP A 279 -0.57 30.72 -12.28
C ASP A 279 0.13 31.10 -10.98
N SER A 280 0.33 32.40 -10.75
CA SER A 280 1.02 32.93 -9.56
C SER A 280 0.33 32.61 -8.23
N THR A 281 -0.95 32.22 -8.27
CA THR A 281 -1.71 31.78 -7.09
C THR A 281 -1.63 30.28 -6.87
N THR A 282 -0.88 29.55 -7.70
CA THR A 282 -0.72 28.11 -7.53
C THR A 282 0.43 27.78 -6.58
N LEU A 283 0.15 26.94 -5.58
CA LEU A 283 1.18 26.24 -4.82
C LEU A 283 1.42 24.87 -5.47
N TYR A 284 2.67 24.56 -5.76
CA TYR A 284 3.04 23.29 -6.39
C TYR A 284 4.23 22.63 -5.69
N ALA A 285 4.04 21.37 -5.28
CA ALA A 285 5.10 20.50 -4.79
C ALA A 285 5.20 19.25 -5.69
N PRO A 286 6.26 19.15 -6.51
CA PRO A 286 6.45 18.03 -7.44
C PRO A 286 6.94 16.74 -6.77
N HIS A 287 7.50 16.80 -5.57
CA HIS A 287 8.22 15.68 -4.97
C HIS A 287 7.51 15.18 -3.70
N VAL A 288 6.23 14.81 -3.84
CA VAL A 288 5.46 14.19 -2.75
C VAL A 288 5.68 12.68 -2.79
N LEU A 289 6.47 12.16 -1.87
CA LEU A 289 6.72 10.74 -1.77
C LEU A 289 5.45 9.99 -1.36
N THR A 290 5.09 8.96 -2.14
CA THR A 290 3.95 8.11 -1.80
C THR A 290 4.23 7.32 -0.52
N GLN A 291 3.26 7.32 0.40
CA GLN A 291 3.36 6.66 1.70
C GLN A 291 2.23 5.66 1.94
N VAL A 292 1.48 5.34 0.90
CA VAL A 292 0.42 4.31 0.94
C VAL A 292 0.99 2.91 1.13
N LYS A 293 0.19 2.03 1.71
CA LYS A 293 0.47 0.60 1.85
C LYS A 293 -0.61 -0.23 1.17
N GLY A 294 -1.14 -1.24 1.86
CA GLY A 294 -2.13 -2.18 1.34
C GLY A 294 -3.47 -1.57 0.93
N GLY A 295 -3.81 -0.41 1.46
CA GLY A 295 -5.05 0.29 1.14
C GLY A 295 -5.00 1.13 -0.15
N ARG A 296 -3.80 1.42 -0.70
CA ARG A 296 -3.64 2.23 -1.91
C ARG A 296 -4.44 3.54 -1.83
N SER A 297 -5.46 3.71 -2.69
CA SER A 297 -6.27 4.93 -2.75
C SER A 297 -6.98 5.26 -1.43
N ILE A 298 -7.42 4.27 -0.64
CA ILE A 298 -8.01 4.55 0.66
C ILE A 298 -6.97 5.00 1.69
N ASP A 299 -5.72 4.52 1.61
CA ASP A 299 -4.62 5.01 2.44
C ASP A 299 -4.24 6.45 2.09
N ALA A 300 -4.29 6.82 0.79
CA ALA A 300 -4.08 8.20 0.37
C ALA A 300 -5.14 9.16 0.95
N GLN A 301 -6.38 8.70 1.05
CA GLN A 301 -7.44 9.45 1.72
C GLN A 301 -7.16 9.64 3.22
N LEU A 302 -6.63 8.61 3.90
CA LEU A 302 -6.20 8.73 5.30
C LEU A 302 -5.08 9.77 5.48
N LEU A 303 -4.06 9.69 4.62
CA LEU A 303 -2.92 10.60 4.63
C LEU A 303 -3.34 12.06 4.41
N LEU A 304 -4.15 12.30 3.38
CA LEU A 304 -4.60 13.65 3.02
C LEU A 304 -5.67 14.19 3.96
N CYS A 305 -6.65 13.37 4.35
CA CYS A 305 -7.80 13.84 5.12
C CYS A 305 -7.58 13.82 6.62
N ALA A 306 -6.73 12.93 7.15
CA ALA A 306 -6.53 12.77 8.58
C ALA A 306 -5.09 13.00 9.04
N GLY A 307 -4.14 13.15 8.12
CA GLY A 307 -2.72 13.31 8.47
C GLY A 307 -2.17 12.14 9.27
N MET A 308 -2.60 10.92 8.97
CA MET A 308 -2.17 9.67 9.59
C MET A 308 -1.55 8.74 8.57
N LEU A 309 -0.56 7.95 8.97
CA LEU A 309 0.09 6.93 8.14
C LEU A 309 -0.73 5.63 8.16
N PRO A 310 -0.67 4.84 7.07
CA PRO A 310 -1.40 3.57 6.99
C PRO A 310 -0.97 2.57 8.06
N ILE A 311 -1.91 1.72 8.48
CA ILE A 311 -1.66 0.64 9.42
C ILE A 311 -0.70 -0.41 8.85
N ASN A 312 -0.11 -1.23 9.74
CA ASN A 312 0.92 -2.17 9.34
C ASN A 312 0.41 -3.38 8.55
N SER A 313 -0.83 -3.77 8.75
CA SER A 313 -1.43 -4.92 8.10
C SER A 313 -2.90 -4.66 7.78
N GLY A 314 -3.29 -4.89 6.52
CA GLY A 314 -4.64 -4.64 6.04
C GLY A 314 -4.92 -3.18 5.75
N THR A 315 -6.18 -2.80 5.83
CA THR A 315 -6.65 -1.44 5.62
C THR A 315 -7.42 -0.94 6.84
N TYR A 316 -7.17 0.29 7.23
CA TYR A 316 -7.86 0.92 8.35
C TYR A 316 -9.37 0.98 8.11
N SER A 317 -9.79 1.22 6.87
CA SER A 317 -11.20 1.33 6.48
C SER A 317 -12.00 0.03 6.66
N SER A 318 -11.32 -1.12 6.57
CA SER A 318 -11.96 -2.43 6.78
C SER A 318 -11.88 -2.91 8.23
N GLN A 319 -10.80 -2.56 8.93
CA GLN A 319 -10.55 -3.07 10.29
C GLN A 319 -11.04 -2.14 11.39
N TYR A 320 -11.01 -0.84 11.14
CA TYR A 320 -11.31 0.20 12.14
C TYR A 320 -12.20 1.32 11.56
N PRO A 321 -13.30 0.96 10.86
CA PRO A 321 -14.10 1.96 10.15
C PRO A 321 -14.89 2.89 11.07
N ASP A 322 -15.15 2.47 12.30
CA ASP A 322 -15.94 3.15 13.33
C ASP A 322 -15.09 3.88 14.37
N HIS A 323 -13.75 3.84 14.23
CA HIS A 323 -12.86 4.57 15.11
C HIS A 323 -12.91 6.09 14.85
N THR A 324 -12.39 6.83 15.82
CA THR A 324 -12.39 8.30 15.78
C THR A 324 -11.19 8.81 14.99
N TYR A 325 -11.47 9.59 13.95
CA TYR A 325 -10.47 10.26 13.14
C TYR A 325 -10.61 11.78 13.24
N GLY A 326 -9.49 12.47 13.45
CA GLY A 326 -9.41 13.92 13.27
C GLY A 326 -9.20 14.22 11.79
N THR A 327 -10.17 14.87 11.15
CA THR A 327 -10.16 14.97 9.68
C THR A 327 -10.40 16.39 9.19
N LEU A 328 -9.97 16.64 7.94
CA LEU A 328 -10.17 17.92 7.27
C LEU A 328 -11.68 18.23 7.11
N GLN A 329 -12.49 17.21 6.82
CA GLN A 329 -13.96 17.33 6.75
C GLN A 329 -14.54 17.85 8.05
N LYS A 330 -14.14 17.25 9.18
CA LYS A 330 -14.61 17.68 10.51
C LYS A 330 -14.11 19.08 10.86
N ALA A 331 -12.87 19.41 10.52
CA ALA A 331 -12.31 20.74 10.73
C ALA A 331 -13.06 21.80 9.91
N MET A 332 -13.32 21.53 8.64
CA MET A 332 -14.11 22.39 7.76
C MET A 332 -15.55 22.57 8.29
N HIS A 333 -16.20 21.47 8.71
CA HIS A 333 -17.53 21.55 9.30
C HIS A 333 -17.53 22.41 10.56
N GLN A 334 -16.59 22.17 11.49
CA GLN A 334 -16.53 22.86 12.78
C GLN A 334 -16.21 24.36 12.65
N GLN A 335 -15.29 24.74 11.75
CA GLN A 335 -14.76 26.10 11.69
C GLN A 335 -15.33 26.92 10.53
N LYS A 336 -15.80 26.28 9.47
CA LYS A 336 -16.36 26.93 8.26
C LYS A 336 -17.85 26.63 8.07
N ASN A 337 -18.46 25.80 8.92
CA ASN A 337 -19.84 25.32 8.77
C ASN A 337 -20.09 24.71 7.36
N SER A 338 -19.11 23.95 6.86
CA SER A 338 -19.19 23.34 5.54
C SER A 338 -20.12 22.15 5.51
N ARG A 339 -20.72 21.92 4.34
CA ARG A 339 -21.29 20.63 3.97
C ARG A 339 -20.25 19.81 3.21
N ASN A 340 -20.10 18.55 3.58
CA ASN A 340 -19.02 17.71 3.12
C ASN A 340 -19.53 16.63 2.17
N TYR A 341 -18.95 16.58 0.96
CA TYR A 341 -19.33 15.67 -0.11
C TYR A 341 -18.17 14.74 -0.46
N LEU A 342 -18.50 13.46 -0.70
CA LEU A 342 -17.63 12.51 -1.40
C LEU A 342 -18.26 12.13 -2.72
N LEU A 343 -17.55 12.33 -3.82
CA LEU A 343 -17.96 11.94 -5.16
C LEU A 343 -16.99 10.90 -5.71
N THR A 344 -17.51 9.75 -6.12
CA THR A 344 -16.69 8.66 -6.67
C THR A 344 -17.48 7.84 -7.67
N ILE A 345 -16.85 7.40 -8.73
CA ILE A 345 -17.44 6.49 -9.70
C ILE A 345 -17.31 5.01 -9.31
N ASP A 346 -16.77 4.74 -8.14
CA ASP A 346 -16.69 3.39 -7.61
C ASP A 346 -17.86 3.08 -6.66
N LYS A 347 -18.03 1.80 -6.34
CA LYS A 347 -19.03 1.38 -5.36
C LYS A 347 -18.57 1.74 -3.97
N VAL A 348 -19.48 2.20 -3.12
CA VAL A 348 -19.20 2.53 -1.72
C VAL A 348 -18.71 1.35 -0.88
N SER A 349 -18.94 0.11 -1.35
CA SER A 349 -18.41 -1.11 -0.73
C SER A 349 -16.92 -1.34 -1.01
N THR A 350 -16.39 -0.75 -2.09
CA THR A 350 -14.97 -0.83 -2.41
C THR A 350 -14.19 -0.18 -1.27
N TRP A 351 -13.22 -0.90 -0.72
CA TRP A 351 -12.43 -0.45 0.45
C TRP A 351 -13.26 -0.03 1.68
N ASN A 352 -14.54 -0.45 1.77
CA ASN A 352 -15.47 0.02 2.80
C ASN A 352 -15.61 1.56 2.84
N GLN A 353 -15.45 2.19 1.68
CA GLN A 353 -15.37 3.66 1.54
C GLN A 353 -16.62 4.36 2.07
N GLY A 354 -17.80 3.74 1.91
CA GLY A 354 -19.05 4.33 2.40
C GLY A 354 -19.07 4.53 3.92
N VAL A 355 -18.61 3.53 4.68
CA VAL A 355 -18.59 3.62 6.15
C VAL A 355 -17.51 4.60 6.60
N ILE A 356 -16.29 4.49 6.06
CA ILE A 356 -15.20 5.36 6.49
C ILE A 356 -15.43 6.83 6.14
N ALA A 357 -16.10 7.11 5.01
CA ALA A 357 -16.43 8.48 4.63
C ALA A 357 -17.32 9.16 5.70
N TYR A 358 -18.32 8.46 6.22
CA TYR A 358 -19.13 9.00 7.33
C TYR A 358 -18.31 9.17 8.61
N SER A 359 -17.42 8.23 8.94
CA SER A 359 -16.49 8.38 10.09
C SER A 359 -15.55 9.58 9.93
N PHE A 360 -15.23 9.96 8.68
CA PHE A 360 -14.44 11.15 8.36
C PHE A 360 -15.25 12.46 8.42
N GLY A 361 -16.57 12.38 8.51
CA GLY A 361 -17.44 13.56 8.57
C GLY A 361 -18.01 13.99 7.22
N THR A 362 -18.12 13.07 6.27
CA THR A 362 -18.86 13.29 5.01
C THR A 362 -20.35 13.29 5.29
N ASP A 363 -21.08 14.30 4.77
CA ASP A 363 -22.54 14.41 4.92
C ASP A 363 -23.29 13.71 3.79
N THR A 364 -22.71 13.71 2.58
CA THR A 364 -23.36 13.17 1.39
C THR A 364 -22.34 12.44 0.52
N ILE A 365 -22.67 11.21 0.15
CA ILE A 365 -21.89 10.39 -0.77
C ILE A 365 -22.67 10.28 -2.08
N ILE A 366 -22.00 10.60 -3.20
CA ILE A 366 -22.49 10.43 -4.57
C ILE A 366 -21.55 9.44 -5.23
N ALA A 367 -22.07 8.26 -5.59
CA ALA A 367 -21.25 7.13 -5.97
C ALA A 367 -21.75 6.47 -7.27
N TYR A 368 -21.18 5.36 -7.64
CA TYR A 368 -21.38 4.62 -8.89
C TYR A 368 -22.80 4.68 -9.50
N HIS A 369 -23.85 4.53 -8.69
CA HIS A 369 -25.23 4.51 -9.17
C HIS A 369 -25.83 5.90 -9.43
N ASP A 370 -25.16 6.96 -8.98
CA ASP A 370 -25.61 8.34 -9.10
C ASP A 370 -25.01 9.04 -10.34
N PHE A 371 -24.21 8.31 -11.13
CA PHE A 371 -23.60 8.77 -12.36
C PHE A 371 -24.08 7.96 -13.55
N GLU A 372 -24.30 8.63 -14.67
CA GLU A 372 -24.54 7.97 -15.95
C GLU A 372 -23.27 7.29 -16.46
N LEU A 373 -23.42 6.05 -16.94
CA LEU A 373 -22.32 5.27 -17.46
C LEU A 373 -21.98 5.72 -18.89
N THR A 374 -21.18 6.76 -19.01
CA THR A 374 -20.71 7.31 -20.29
C THR A 374 -19.18 7.33 -20.34
N GLU A 375 -18.60 7.33 -21.55
CA GLU A 375 -17.15 7.11 -21.74
C GLU A 375 -16.65 5.87 -20.97
N ALA A 376 -17.46 4.82 -20.92
CA ALA A 376 -17.22 3.68 -20.05
C ALA A 376 -16.13 2.76 -20.59
N PHE A 377 -15.08 2.53 -19.82
CA PHE A 377 -14.00 1.62 -20.15
C PHE A 377 -13.45 0.86 -18.93
N GLY A 378 -12.41 0.07 -19.18
CA GLY A 378 -11.87 -0.84 -18.18
C GLY A 378 -12.68 -2.12 -18.02
N THR A 379 -12.16 -3.08 -17.27
CA THR A 379 -12.77 -4.42 -17.09
C THR A 379 -14.15 -4.32 -16.45
N HIS A 380 -14.38 -3.32 -15.61
CA HIS A 380 -15.63 -3.15 -14.85
C HIS A 380 -16.53 -2.04 -15.39
N LYS A 381 -16.23 -1.50 -16.57
CA LYS A 381 -16.99 -0.42 -17.21
C LYS A 381 -17.33 0.68 -16.20
N ARG A 382 -16.32 1.43 -15.77
CA ARG A 382 -16.50 2.66 -14.99
C ARG A 382 -16.60 3.85 -15.93
N THR A 383 -17.39 4.83 -15.53
CA THR A 383 -17.45 6.14 -16.21
C THR A 383 -16.06 6.76 -16.26
N GLY A 384 -15.63 7.23 -17.43
CA GLY A 384 -14.33 7.88 -17.57
C GLY A 384 -14.27 9.24 -16.84
N ASP A 385 -13.06 9.68 -16.48
CA ASP A 385 -12.86 10.94 -15.73
C ASP A 385 -13.44 12.15 -16.45
N GLY A 386 -13.40 12.18 -17.79
CA GLY A 386 -14.00 13.26 -18.60
C GLY A 386 -15.49 13.40 -18.34
N SER A 387 -16.22 12.29 -18.43
CA SER A 387 -17.65 12.25 -18.16
C SER A 387 -17.95 12.45 -16.67
N PHE A 388 -17.19 11.84 -15.78
CA PHE A 388 -17.36 11.96 -14.31
C PHE A 388 -17.32 13.43 -13.88
N LEU A 389 -16.24 14.15 -14.22
CA LEU A 389 -16.07 15.55 -13.82
C LEU A 389 -17.06 16.49 -14.52
N ALA A 390 -17.47 16.17 -15.75
CA ALA A 390 -18.55 16.89 -16.43
C ALA A 390 -19.89 16.75 -15.71
N GLN A 391 -20.24 15.52 -15.27
CA GLN A 391 -21.44 15.26 -14.48
C GLN A 391 -21.36 15.93 -13.09
N CYS A 392 -20.18 15.99 -12.47
CA CYS A 392 -19.98 16.76 -11.23
C CYS A 392 -20.28 18.25 -11.46
N SER A 393 -19.82 18.84 -12.59
CA SER A 393 -20.14 20.23 -12.93
C SER A 393 -21.65 20.44 -13.09
N GLN A 394 -22.35 19.54 -13.79
CA GLN A 394 -23.81 19.60 -13.96
C GLN A 394 -24.56 19.52 -12.62
N LYS A 395 -24.09 18.64 -11.69
CA LYS A 395 -24.70 18.52 -10.36
C LYS A 395 -24.52 19.80 -9.53
N ILE A 396 -23.40 20.50 -9.69
CA ILE A 396 -23.18 21.82 -9.08
C ILE A 396 -24.12 22.84 -9.72
N GLU A 397 -24.20 22.91 -11.04
CA GLU A 397 -25.01 23.85 -11.80
C GLU A 397 -26.50 23.69 -11.49
N ASN A 398 -26.98 22.46 -11.38
CA ASN A 398 -28.36 22.13 -11.02
C ASN A 398 -28.70 22.34 -9.54
N GLY A 399 -27.71 22.66 -8.69
CA GLY A 399 -27.89 22.82 -7.25
C GLY A 399 -28.18 21.53 -6.48
N GLU A 400 -27.84 20.37 -7.06
CA GLU A 400 -27.90 19.08 -6.36
C GLU A 400 -26.84 19.01 -5.26
N ILE A 401 -25.65 19.56 -5.55
CA ILE A 401 -24.53 19.73 -4.62
C ILE A 401 -24.07 21.17 -4.63
N TRP A 402 -23.44 21.62 -3.54
CA TRP A 402 -22.97 22.99 -3.38
C TRP A 402 -24.06 24.06 -3.62
N LYS A 403 -25.04 24.07 -2.77
CA LYS A 403 -26.14 25.03 -2.87
C LYS A 403 -25.68 26.45 -2.59
N LYS A 404 -26.42 27.42 -3.12
CA LYS A 404 -26.11 28.84 -2.92
C LYS A 404 -26.03 29.20 -1.43
N GLY A 405 -24.91 29.78 -1.01
CA GLY A 405 -24.64 30.18 0.37
C GLY A 405 -24.10 29.07 1.26
N GLU A 406 -23.87 27.88 0.73
CA GLU A 406 -23.20 26.78 1.40
C GLU A 406 -21.68 26.95 1.27
N ASN A 407 -20.94 26.76 2.37
CA ASN A 407 -19.51 26.42 2.29
C ASN A 407 -19.38 24.91 2.11
N VAL A 408 -18.40 24.47 1.35
CA VAL A 408 -18.25 23.05 1.03
C VAL A 408 -16.82 22.53 1.25
N TYR A 409 -16.76 21.28 1.67
CA TYR A 409 -15.65 20.40 1.40
C TYR A 409 -16.12 19.34 0.39
N MET A 410 -15.43 19.21 -0.72
CA MET A 410 -15.82 18.26 -1.76
C MET A 410 -14.59 17.43 -2.16
N GLN A 411 -14.69 16.12 -2.03
CA GLN A 411 -13.64 15.19 -2.44
C GLN A 411 -14.12 14.38 -3.64
N LEU A 412 -13.39 14.51 -4.74
CA LEU A 412 -13.62 13.79 -6.00
C LEU A 412 -12.52 12.75 -6.17
N VAL A 413 -12.90 11.50 -6.36
CA VAL A 413 -11.96 10.39 -6.57
C VAL A 413 -12.12 9.88 -8.00
N THR A 414 -11.10 10.08 -8.84
CA THR A 414 -11.12 9.65 -10.24
C THR A 414 -10.73 8.16 -10.37
N TYR A 415 -10.80 7.62 -11.58
CA TYR A 415 -10.56 6.18 -11.80
C TYR A 415 -9.77 5.87 -13.07
N SER A 416 -9.76 6.75 -14.06
CA SER A 416 -9.22 6.44 -15.40
C SER A 416 -7.74 6.08 -15.41
N GLY A 417 -6.99 6.58 -14.43
CA GLY A 417 -5.58 6.25 -14.19
C GLY A 417 -5.33 4.85 -13.66
N HIS A 418 -6.37 4.03 -13.43
CA HIS A 418 -6.20 2.68 -12.89
C HIS A 418 -5.54 1.74 -13.91
N ALA A 419 -4.58 0.94 -13.43
CA ALA A 419 -3.93 -0.08 -14.26
C ALA A 419 -4.99 -1.05 -14.85
N PRO A 420 -4.83 -1.52 -16.09
CA PRO A 420 -3.63 -1.50 -16.94
C PRO A 420 -3.49 -0.26 -17.86
N PHE A 421 -4.10 0.90 -17.55
CA PHE A 421 -4.01 2.17 -18.28
C PHE A 421 -4.56 2.14 -19.71
N LYS A 422 -5.54 1.30 -19.97
CA LYS A 422 -6.11 1.10 -21.30
C LYS A 422 -7.25 2.07 -21.54
N LEU A 423 -6.97 3.08 -22.34
CA LEU A 423 -7.96 4.05 -22.80
C LEU A 423 -8.51 3.62 -24.18
N PRO A 424 -9.85 3.72 -24.45
CA PRO A 424 -10.42 3.56 -25.78
C PRO A 424 -9.76 4.49 -26.80
N GLU A 425 -9.60 4.03 -28.04
CA GLU A 425 -8.87 4.78 -29.07
C GLU A 425 -9.47 6.15 -29.35
N GLU A 426 -10.79 6.24 -29.30
CA GLU A 426 -11.56 7.48 -29.50
C GLU A 426 -11.35 8.54 -28.41
N LEU A 427 -10.83 8.15 -27.25
CA LEU A 427 -10.53 9.06 -26.15
C LEU A 427 -9.06 9.48 -26.09
N LYS A 428 -8.21 8.88 -26.92
CA LYS A 428 -6.78 9.19 -26.97
C LYS A 428 -6.54 10.47 -27.76
N GLU A 429 -5.81 11.41 -27.18
CA GLU A 429 -5.42 12.67 -27.83
C GLU A 429 -3.97 12.70 -28.29
N ILE A 430 -3.13 11.84 -27.73
CA ILE A 430 -1.71 11.74 -28.03
C ILE A 430 -1.34 10.29 -28.35
N HIS A 431 -0.38 10.14 -29.27
CA HIS A 431 0.11 8.85 -29.70
C HIS A 431 1.63 8.90 -29.77
N PHE A 432 2.29 7.88 -29.23
CA PHE A 432 3.73 7.80 -29.24
C PHE A 432 4.22 6.68 -30.18
N SER A 433 5.43 6.82 -30.65
CA SER A 433 6.04 5.85 -31.54
C SER A 433 6.28 4.49 -30.83
N PRO A 434 6.46 3.39 -31.58
CA PRO A 434 6.80 2.08 -31.01
C PRO A 434 8.14 2.05 -30.26
N ALA A 435 8.93 3.11 -30.31
CA ALA A 435 10.16 3.23 -29.52
C ALA A 435 9.88 3.42 -28.02
N ILE A 436 8.67 3.96 -27.69
CA ILE A 436 8.22 4.10 -26.31
C ILE A 436 7.60 2.77 -25.84
N PRO A 437 8.01 2.23 -24.68
CA PRO A 437 7.41 1.01 -24.14
C PRO A 437 5.88 1.13 -24.00
N GLN A 438 5.15 0.08 -24.41
CA GLN A 438 3.68 0.12 -24.48
C GLN A 438 3.03 0.54 -23.17
N LYS A 439 3.50 0.04 -22.02
CA LYS A 439 2.96 0.41 -20.70
C LYS A 439 3.15 1.91 -20.39
N MET A 440 4.27 2.47 -20.81
CA MET A 440 4.54 3.90 -20.64
C MET A 440 3.66 4.75 -21.58
N ASN A 441 3.48 4.30 -22.82
CA ASN A 441 2.57 4.91 -23.78
C ASN A 441 1.14 4.94 -23.23
N ASP A 442 0.63 3.78 -22.77
CA ASP A 442 -0.71 3.64 -22.20
C ASP A 442 -0.89 4.57 -20.98
N TYR A 443 0.12 4.63 -20.11
CA TYR A 443 0.09 5.51 -18.92
C TYR A 443 0.05 6.99 -19.29
N MET A 444 0.94 7.46 -20.19
CA MET A 444 0.98 8.87 -20.61
C MET A 444 -0.30 9.29 -21.34
N THR A 445 -0.85 8.39 -22.17
CA THR A 445 -2.10 8.63 -22.89
C THR A 445 -3.28 8.79 -21.92
N THR A 446 -3.33 7.95 -20.89
CA THR A 446 -4.36 8.04 -19.83
C THR A 446 -4.16 9.30 -18.97
N ALA A 447 -2.91 9.63 -18.61
CA ALA A 447 -2.60 10.87 -17.91
C ALA A 447 -3.06 12.12 -18.67
N ARG A 448 -2.90 12.14 -20.00
CA ARG A 448 -3.41 13.21 -20.89
C ARG A 448 -4.93 13.33 -20.82
N TYR A 449 -5.64 12.22 -20.82
CA TYR A 449 -7.10 12.22 -20.73
C TYR A 449 -7.58 12.78 -19.37
N THR A 450 -6.98 12.33 -18.27
CA THR A 450 -7.28 12.83 -16.93
C THR A 450 -6.90 14.31 -16.77
N ASP A 451 -5.75 14.74 -17.29
CA ASP A 451 -5.33 16.15 -17.33
C ASP A 451 -6.38 17.06 -17.97
N LYS A 452 -6.89 16.67 -19.14
CA LYS A 452 -7.95 17.41 -19.83
C LYS A 452 -9.24 17.45 -19.03
N ALA A 453 -9.62 16.33 -18.40
CA ALA A 453 -10.83 16.26 -17.58
C ALA A 453 -10.74 17.21 -16.38
N ILE A 454 -9.62 17.17 -15.64
CA ILE A 454 -9.36 18.07 -14.52
C ILE A 454 -9.30 19.52 -14.98
N GLY A 455 -8.60 19.81 -16.09
CA GLY A 455 -8.50 21.15 -16.63
C GLY A 455 -9.86 21.77 -16.95
N LYS A 456 -10.74 21.04 -17.62
CA LYS A 456 -12.11 21.49 -17.92
C LYS A 456 -12.93 21.73 -16.66
N PHE A 457 -12.79 20.87 -15.66
CA PHE A 457 -13.49 21.02 -14.38
C PHE A 457 -13.00 22.28 -13.64
N VAL A 458 -11.70 22.52 -13.59
CA VAL A 458 -11.14 23.75 -13.00
C VAL A 458 -11.60 25.00 -13.74
N GLU A 459 -11.60 24.99 -15.08
CA GLU A 459 -12.12 26.12 -15.87
C GLU A 459 -13.62 26.36 -15.59
N TYR A 460 -14.43 25.31 -15.41
CA TYR A 460 -15.81 25.46 -14.95
C TYR A 460 -15.89 26.12 -13.56
N LEU A 461 -15.10 25.64 -12.60
CA LEU A 461 -15.09 26.20 -11.24
C LEU A 461 -14.73 27.69 -11.24
N LYS A 462 -13.85 28.14 -12.15
CA LYS A 462 -13.52 29.57 -12.31
C LYS A 462 -14.70 30.45 -12.73
N THR A 463 -15.76 29.88 -13.28
CA THR A 463 -16.98 30.62 -13.64
C THR A 463 -17.92 30.83 -12.45
N LEU A 464 -17.70 30.13 -11.34
CA LEU A 464 -18.58 30.19 -10.16
C LEU A 464 -18.29 31.44 -9.31
N PRO A 465 -19.31 32.09 -8.77
CA PRO A 465 -19.13 33.23 -7.88
C PRO A 465 -18.29 32.94 -6.62
N GLN A 466 -18.26 31.68 -6.20
CA GLN A 466 -17.52 31.23 -5.00
C GLN A 466 -16.04 30.90 -5.28
N TYR A 467 -15.59 31.04 -6.53
CA TYR A 467 -14.24 30.64 -6.93
C TYR A 467 -13.15 31.30 -6.08
N ASP A 468 -13.26 32.62 -5.85
CA ASP A 468 -12.24 33.37 -5.10
C ASP A 468 -12.06 32.88 -3.64
N GLU A 469 -13.07 32.24 -3.09
CA GLU A 469 -13.05 31.66 -1.75
C GLU A 469 -12.83 30.12 -1.75
N THR A 470 -12.47 29.55 -2.89
CA THR A 470 -12.34 28.11 -3.08
C THR A 470 -10.89 27.70 -3.27
N LEU A 471 -10.40 26.83 -2.38
CA LEU A 471 -9.12 26.14 -2.53
C LEU A 471 -9.33 24.89 -3.40
N ILE A 472 -8.57 24.74 -4.48
CA ILE A 472 -8.65 23.56 -5.35
C ILE A 472 -7.36 22.76 -5.22
N VAL A 473 -7.46 21.56 -4.66
CA VAL A 473 -6.36 20.63 -4.41
C VAL A 473 -6.40 19.53 -5.46
N ILE A 474 -5.30 19.31 -6.17
CA ILE A 474 -5.13 18.22 -7.13
C ILE A 474 -3.88 17.44 -6.72
N THR A 475 -4.04 16.15 -6.49
CA THR A 475 -2.92 15.26 -6.12
C THR A 475 -3.15 13.87 -6.65
N GLY A 476 -2.06 13.15 -6.97
CA GLY A 476 -2.14 11.72 -7.19
C GLY A 476 -2.34 10.99 -5.87
N ASP A 477 -3.16 9.95 -5.89
CA ASP A 477 -3.38 9.14 -4.71
C ASP A 477 -2.18 8.22 -4.40
N HIS A 478 -1.59 7.61 -5.44
CA HIS A 478 -0.40 6.77 -5.33
C HIS A 478 0.34 6.65 -6.67
N GLU A 479 1.44 5.92 -6.66
CA GLU A 479 2.18 5.60 -7.88
C GLU A 479 1.41 4.63 -8.79
N GLY A 480 1.43 4.90 -10.12
CA GLY A 480 0.77 4.06 -11.12
C GLY A 480 1.66 2.93 -11.64
N LEU A 481 2.96 3.18 -11.78
CA LEU A 481 3.91 2.27 -12.42
C LEU A 481 4.64 1.32 -11.46
N ALA A 482 4.20 1.15 -10.23
CA ALA A 482 4.90 0.41 -9.17
C ALA A 482 5.49 -0.93 -9.65
N ALA A 483 4.69 -1.76 -10.32
CA ALA A 483 5.10 -3.08 -10.79
C ALA A 483 6.07 -3.05 -11.99
N TYR A 484 6.16 -1.94 -12.70
CA TYR A 484 6.93 -1.81 -13.96
C TYR A 484 8.04 -0.76 -13.87
N ARG A 485 8.13 -0.02 -12.78
CA ARG A 485 9.02 1.15 -12.64
C ARG A 485 10.46 0.84 -12.99
N GLU A 486 11.05 -0.19 -12.39
CA GLU A 486 12.43 -0.57 -12.64
C GLU A 486 12.67 -0.94 -14.10
N GLU A 487 11.77 -1.72 -14.69
CA GLU A 487 11.84 -2.10 -16.11
C GLU A 487 11.78 -0.85 -17.01
N LEU A 488 10.83 0.05 -16.76
CA LEU A 488 10.62 1.23 -17.59
C LEU A 488 11.72 2.28 -17.42
N CYS A 489 12.27 2.46 -16.22
CA CYS A 489 13.42 3.35 -15.99
C CYS A 489 14.66 2.89 -16.76
N ASN A 490 14.81 1.58 -16.99
CA ASN A 490 15.95 0.99 -17.69
C ASN A 490 15.69 0.79 -19.21
N ALA A 491 14.43 0.84 -19.65
CA ALA A 491 14.07 0.70 -21.05
C ALA A 491 14.60 1.86 -21.90
N PRO A 492 15.06 1.61 -23.15
CA PRO A 492 15.60 2.67 -24.02
C PRO A 492 14.66 3.88 -24.17
N GLY A 493 13.36 3.66 -24.30
CA GLY A 493 12.35 4.71 -24.43
C GLY A 493 11.85 5.30 -23.10
N GLY A 494 12.23 4.73 -21.95
CA GLY A 494 11.81 5.19 -20.62
C GLY A 494 12.92 5.89 -19.83
N LYS A 495 14.17 5.59 -20.17
CA LYS A 495 15.34 6.12 -19.47
C LYS A 495 15.38 7.65 -19.49
N GLY A 496 15.44 8.25 -18.30
CA GLY A 496 15.45 9.71 -18.13
C GLY A 496 14.08 10.39 -18.28
N ILE A 497 13.01 9.62 -18.52
CA ILE A 497 11.64 10.10 -18.58
C ILE A 497 10.88 9.68 -17.33
N VAL A 498 10.83 8.38 -17.04
CA VAL A 498 10.18 7.86 -15.83
C VAL A 498 11.07 8.13 -14.61
N SER A 499 10.47 8.64 -13.53
CA SER A 499 11.18 8.84 -12.26
C SER A 499 11.49 7.50 -11.58
N ASP A 500 12.68 7.36 -11.01
CA ASP A 500 13.07 6.23 -10.15
C ASP A 500 12.40 6.25 -8.78
N LYS A 501 11.84 7.41 -8.38
CA LYS A 501 11.09 7.60 -7.15
C LYS A 501 9.58 7.68 -7.40
N THR A 502 8.83 7.24 -6.42
CA THR A 502 7.35 7.24 -6.44
C THR A 502 6.82 8.59 -5.98
N PHE A 503 6.93 9.61 -6.82
CA PHE A 503 6.43 10.94 -6.50
C PHE A 503 5.07 11.21 -7.16
N THR A 504 4.12 11.72 -6.37
CA THR A 504 2.86 12.30 -6.85
C THR A 504 2.92 13.82 -6.77
N PRO A 505 2.17 14.56 -7.60
CA PRO A 505 2.10 16.02 -7.51
C PRO A 505 1.17 16.44 -6.36
N PHE A 506 1.46 17.57 -5.74
CA PHE A 506 0.54 18.29 -4.87
C PHE A 506 0.39 19.70 -5.41
N ILE A 507 -0.74 19.94 -6.08
CA ILE A 507 -1.07 21.19 -6.76
C ILE A 507 -2.24 21.81 -6.02
N ILE A 508 -2.10 23.07 -5.63
CA ILE A 508 -3.17 23.83 -4.98
C ILE A 508 -3.41 25.09 -5.79
N ALA A 509 -4.47 25.07 -6.61
CA ALA A 509 -4.88 26.22 -7.38
C ALA A 509 -5.70 27.19 -6.52
N ASN A 510 -5.65 28.46 -6.87
CA ASN A 510 -6.24 29.55 -6.10
C ASN A 510 -5.82 29.52 -4.64
N SER A 511 -4.56 29.16 -4.38
CA SER A 511 -3.96 29.17 -3.06
C SER A 511 -3.75 30.60 -2.55
N PRO A 512 -3.98 30.87 -1.25
CA PRO A 512 -3.63 32.15 -0.66
C PRO A 512 -2.11 32.39 -0.58
N VAL A 513 -1.32 31.34 -0.80
CA VAL A 513 0.14 31.36 -0.87
C VAL A 513 0.56 30.64 -2.15
N GLY A 514 0.92 31.41 -3.19
CA GLY A 514 1.50 30.85 -4.41
C GLY A 514 2.99 30.61 -4.24
N MET A 515 3.44 29.37 -4.47
CA MET A 515 4.85 28.99 -4.42
C MET A 515 5.13 27.68 -5.10
N ARG A 516 6.38 27.47 -5.47
CA ARG A 516 6.91 26.16 -5.85
C ARG A 516 7.77 25.61 -4.70
N TYR A 517 7.46 24.39 -4.26
CA TYR A 517 8.20 23.70 -3.20
C TYR A 517 8.93 22.50 -3.80
N ASP A 518 10.18 22.69 -4.17
CA ASP A 518 10.99 21.66 -4.86
C ASP A 518 11.64 20.63 -3.94
N LYS A 519 11.52 20.80 -2.62
CA LYS A 519 12.04 19.81 -1.67
C LYS A 519 11.11 18.58 -1.59
N VAL A 520 11.66 17.47 -1.10
CA VAL A 520 10.85 16.26 -0.86
C VAL A 520 9.96 16.47 0.36
N MET A 521 8.69 16.06 0.21
CA MET A 521 7.73 15.94 1.30
C MET A 521 7.04 14.57 1.23
N GLY A 522 6.44 14.12 2.33
CA GLY A 522 5.58 12.93 2.34
C GLY A 522 4.11 13.30 2.10
N GLN A 523 3.29 12.34 1.69
CA GLN A 523 1.83 12.54 1.64
C GLN A 523 1.25 12.96 3.00
N ILE A 524 1.87 12.52 4.11
CA ILE A 524 1.49 12.89 5.47
C ILE A 524 1.55 14.40 5.72
N ASP A 525 2.35 15.14 4.96
CA ASP A 525 2.58 16.57 5.12
C ASP A 525 1.48 17.42 4.45
N MET A 526 0.65 16.80 3.58
CA MET A 526 -0.45 17.50 2.89
C MET A 526 -1.50 18.02 3.88
N TYR A 527 -1.90 17.19 4.85
CA TYR A 527 -2.92 17.53 5.82
C TYR A 527 -2.60 18.80 6.63
N PRO A 528 -1.45 18.91 7.34
CA PRO A 528 -1.13 20.13 8.08
C PRO A 528 -0.91 21.35 7.16
N THR A 529 -0.48 21.15 5.91
CA THR A 529 -0.38 22.22 4.92
C THR A 529 -1.76 22.77 4.55
N LEU A 530 -2.74 21.90 4.36
CA LEU A 530 -4.12 22.31 4.07
C LEU A 530 -4.78 23.01 5.27
N LEU A 531 -4.51 22.56 6.50
CA LEU A 531 -4.98 23.27 7.70
C LEU A 531 -4.49 24.71 7.73
N ASN A 532 -3.21 24.96 7.44
CA ASN A 532 -2.65 26.31 7.35
C ASN A 532 -3.34 27.15 6.26
N LEU A 533 -3.45 26.62 5.03
CA LEU A 533 -4.02 27.36 3.89
C LEU A 533 -5.51 27.69 4.05
N LEU A 534 -6.23 26.82 4.74
CA LEU A 534 -7.67 26.99 5.06
C LEU A 534 -7.91 27.74 6.37
N GLN A 535 -6.84 28.11 7.08
CA GLN A 535 -6.92 28.76 8.40
C GLN A 535 -7.75 27.94 9.39
N LEU A 536 -7.44 26.65 9.49
CA LEU A 536 -8.06 25.69 10.41
C LEU A 536 -7.10 25.29 11.54
N ASP A 537 -6.14 26.16 11.87
CA ASP A 537 -5.04 25.89 12.79
C ASP A 537 -5.50 25.59 14.22
N ASP A 538 -6.67 26.08 14.59
CA ASP A 538 -7.26 25.85 15.92
C ASP A 538 -7.97 24.47 16.03
N TYR A 539 -7.95 23.67 14.96
CA TYR A 539 -8.51 22.33 15.03
C TYR A 539 -7.65 21.44 15.94
N TYR A 540 -8.34 20.66 16.80
CA TYR A 540 -7.68 19.87 17.87
C TYR A 540 -6.65 18.85 17.38
N TRP A 541 -6.75 18.43 16.12
CA TRP A 541 -5.84 17.47 15.50
C TRP A 541 -5.17 18.10 14.27
N ASN A 542 -3.84 18.12 14.26
CA ASN A 542 -3.05 18.71 13.19
C ASN A 542 -2.16 17.70 12.44
N GLY A 543 -2.47 16.40 12.55
CA GLY A 543 -1.78 15.33 11.84
C GLY A 543 -0.43 14.95 12.43
N LEU A 544 0.19 13.91 11.87
CA LEU A 544 1.54 13.46 12.23
C LEU A 544 2.64 14.11 11.38
N GLY A 545 2.29 14.68 10.22
CA GLY A 545 3.20 15.39 9.33
C GLY A 545 3.53 16.82 9.81
N GLN A 546 4.26 17.54 8.96
CA GLN A 546 4.63 18.94 9.15
C GLN A 546 4.30 19.74 7.89
N SER A 547 3.67 20.90 8.06
CA SER A 547 3.33 21.78 6.92
C SER A 547 4.58 22.19 6.14
N ILE A 548 4.47 22.17 4.79
CA ILE A 548 5.56 22.68 3.93
C ILE A 548 5.70 24.20 3.98
N LEU A 549 4.73 24.88 4.59
CA LEU A 549 4.76 26.32 4.83
C LEU A 549 5.52 26.67 6.11
N ASP A 550 5.87 25.68 6.92
CA ASP A 550 6.75 25.86 8.07
C ASP A 550 8.20 26.02 7.61
N PRO A 551 8.87 27.14 7.91
CA PRO A 551 10.27 27.38 7.54
C PRO A 551 11.24 26.32 8.07
N CYS A 552 10.88 25.64 9.16
CA CYS A 552 11.70 24.58 9.77
C CYS A 552 11.51 23.21 9.12
N LYS A 553 10.59 23.07 8.15
CA LYS A 553 10.36 21.79 7.45
C LYS A 553 11.59 21.40 6.63
N LYS A 554 12.16 20.24 6.95
CA LYS A 554 13.24 19.64 6.18
C LYS A 554 12.72 18.90 4.95
N GLY A 555 13.50 18.89 3.89
CA GLY A 555 13.15 18.35 2.59
C GLY A 555 13.34 16.84 2.48
N PHE A 556 12.83 16.06 3.41
CA PHE A 556 12.86 14.59 3.33
C PHE A 556 11.54 13.95 3.74
N ALA A 557 11.35 12.71 3.33
CA ALA A 557 10.25 11.85 3.76
C ALA A 557 10.72 10.40 3.94
N ILE A 558 9.95 9.61 4.69
CA ILE A 558 10.19 8.19 4.89
C ILE A 558 9.22 7.38 4.03
N SER A 559 9.76 6.47 3.22
CA SER A 559 8.95 5.55 2.41
C SER A 559 8.30 4.46 3.27
N PRO A 560 7.28 3.74 2.76
CA PRO A 560 6.73 2.55 3.43
C PRO A 560 7.77 1.45 3.69
N GLN A 561 8.89 1.44 2.96
CA GLN A 561 10.03 0.54 3.14
C GLN A 561 11.06 1.05 4.16
N MET A 562 10.74 2.14 4.88
CA MET A 562 11.62 2.78 5.87
C MET A 562 12.90 3.41 5.30
N GLU A 563 12.88 3.73 4.01
CA GLU A 563 13.97 4.46 3.35
C GLU A 563 13.79 5.95 3.50
N VAL A 564 14.89 6.67 3.66
CA VAL A 564 14.92 8.14 3.61
C VAL A 564 14.99 8.56 2.14
N VAL A 565 14.11 9.46 1.73
CA VAL A 565 14.11 10.07 0.39
C VAL A 565 14.19 11.58 0.53
N GLY A 566 15.09 12.20 -0.20
CA GLY A 566 15.31 13.65 -0.17
C GLY A 566 16.60 14.07 0.54
N GLU A 567 16.56 15.19 1.26
CA GLU A 567 17.68 15.70 2.08
C GLU A 567 18.03 14.67 3.18
N GLU A 568 19.32 14.52 3.48
CA GLU A 568 19.74 13.58 4.51
C GLU A 568 19.47 14.15 5.91
N PRO A 569 18.57 13.54 6.69
CA PRO A 569 18.32 13.96 8.07
C PRO A 569 19.41 13.45 9.00
N THR A 570 19.50 14.01 10.19
CA THR A 570 20.29 13.39 11.26
C THR A 570 19.73 12.01 11.63
N PRO A 571 20.54 11.09 12.16
CA PRO A 571 20.05 9.77 12.59
C PRO A 571 18.85 9.84 13.55
N ALA A 572 18.83 10.81 14.46
CA ALA A 572 17.72 11.00 15.39
C ALA A 572 16.43 11.45 14.68
N GLU A 573 16.51 12.34 13.70
CA GLU A 573 15.36 12.77 12.91
C GLU A 573 14.83 11.64 12.03
N ALA A 574 15.72 10.85 11.42
CA ALA A 574 15.32 9.69 10.64
C ALA A 574 14.56 8.66 11.49
N GLU A 575 15.07 8.34 12.67
CA GLU A 575 14.44 7.41 13.60
C GLU A 575 13.09 7.93 14.11
N PHE A 576 13.03 9.23 14.46
CA PHE A 576 11.78 9.88 14.85
C PHE A 576 10.71 9.79 13.75
N ALA A 577 11.09 10.10 12.51
CA ALA A 577 10.18 10.04 11.37
C ALA A 577 9.75 8.61 11.02
N LYS A 578 10.66 7.62 11.12
CA LYS A 578 10.31 6.20 10.95
C LYS A 578 9.34 5.71 12.01
N LYS A 579 9.52 6.16 13.26
CA LYS A 579 8.64 5.80 14.37
C LYS A 579 7.20 6.29 14.18
N ALA A 580 6.98 7.33 13.36
CA ALA A 580 5.63 7.82 13.04
C ALA A 580 4.71 6.74 12.48
N TYR A 581 5.23 5.76 11.72
CA TYR A 581 4.44 4.63 11.20
C TYR A 581 3.89 3.74 12.32
N ASP A 582 4.72 3.43 13.31
CA ASP A 582 4.30 2.63 14.47
C ASP A 582 3.31 3.40 15.36
N ILE A 583 3.57 4.68 15.58
CA ILE A 583 2.68 5.56 16.34
C ILE A 583 1.31 5.65 15.66
N SER A 584 1.28 5.89 14.35
CA SER A 584 0.02 5.95 13.58
C SER A 584 -0.76 4.65 13.64
N ASP A 585 -0.09 3.51 13.44
CA ASP A 585 -0.71 2.18 13.54
C ASP A 585 -1.39 1.97 14.89
N ARG A 586 -0.69 2.32 15.99
CA ARG A 586 -1.24 2.21 17.34
C ARG A 586 -2.37 3.20 17.63
N MET A 587 -2.24 4.44 17.17
CA MET A 587 -3.30 5.44 17.33
C MET A 587 -4.59 4.96 16.68
N ILE A 588 -4.51 4.39 15.46
CA ILE A 588 -5.66 3.85 14.75
C ILE A 588 -6.21 2.62 15.47
N ARG A 589 -5.34 1.62 15.77
CA ARG A 589 -5.75 0.35 16.41
C ARG A 589 -6.45 0.54 17.74
N PHE A 590 -6.01 1.51 18.53
CA PHE A 590 -6.50 1.72 19.89
C PHE A 590 -7.47 2.88 20.03
N ASP A 591 -7.94 3.39 18.90
CA ASP A 591 -8.85 4.53 18.85
C ASP A 591 -8.39 5.69 19.77
N TYR A 592 -7.11 6.05 19.64
CA TYR A 592 -6.47 7.01 20.55
C TYR A 592 -7.15 8.37 20.58
N LEU A 593 -7.73 8.81 19.44
CA LEU A 593 -8.39 10.10 19.32
C LEU A 593 -9.79 10.14 19.94
N SER A 594 -10.37 8.99 20.32
CA SER A 594 -11.65 8.92 21.06
C SER A 594 -11.50 9.20 22.55
N GLN A 595 -10.26 9.13 23.06
CA GLN A 595 -10.02 9.25 24.50
C GLN A 595 -10.15 10.70 24.95
N PRO A 596 -10.75 10.97 26.12
CA PRO A 596 -10.80 12.31 26.66
C PRO A 596 -9.39 12.83 26.91
N LYS A 597 -9.13 14.06 26.46
CA LYS A 597 -7.83 14.75 26.62
C LYS A 597 -7.59 15.14 28.06
#